data_88f8cf155bf52e2351183771fb97a274
#
_entry.id   88f8cf155bf52e2351183771fb97a274
#
_cell.length_a   1.000
_cell.length_b   1.000
_cell.length_c   1.000
_cell.angle_alpha   90.00
_cell.angle_beta   90.00
_cell.angle_gamma   90.00
#
_symmetry.space_group_name_H-M   'P 1'
#
loop_
_entity.id
_entity.type
_entity.pdbx_description
1 polymer ?
#
loop_
_entity_poly.entity_id
_entity_poly.type
_entity_poly.pdbx_seq_one_letter_code
_entity_poly.pdbx_strand_id
1 'polypeptide(L)'
;MNKIVFAVIGAGWRAEFFLRIAAMLPDLFEVSRVLVRNEAKADRFQKKWGIPSVTTLDQFLEKRDYSYAIISVPWDANPNYIAEMSKQGIPVLAETPPAPDIDGLLKLHEELPSNAKVEIAEQYLYQPMHAARIRLARSGILGEVSHVQVSAAHGYHGISLIRELLGVGYEKAKITGHQLTSPIVKGPDRQGLPESEEKVQSVQELAIFQFGVKTAVFDFSNVQYFSWIRGDRILVRGDRGEIVNDEATYLKDFRTPITSLLRRIDTGHGGNLEGYAHRGIQFESEMIYENRFESGRLSDDEIAVATSMYKMGLYALDLGPSFYSFAKAAQDHYLSLMMKRSIKEGQEVVTEIMPWSSR
;
A
#
# COMPACT_ATOMS: atom_id res chain seq x y z
N MET A 1 -15.71 18.01 11.39
CA MET A 1 -14.42 17.52 11.92
C MET A 1 -13.41 18.60 11.63
N ASN A 2 -12.51 18.93 12.57
CA ASN A 2 -11.42 19.86 12.26
C ASN A 2 -10.53 19.24 11.19
N LYS A 3 -9.89 20.08 10.35
CA LYS A 3 -8.93 19.59 9.34
C LYS A 3 -7.81 18.78 9.97
N ILE A 4 -7.38 17.76 9.28
CA ILE A 4 -6.19 16.97 9.62
C ILE A 4 -4.97 17.74 9.12
N VAL A 5 -4.20 18.31 10.04
CA VAL A 5 -2.98 19.05 9.73
C VAL A 5 -1.79 18.11 9.82
N PHE A 6 -0.95 18.06 8.79
CA PHE A 6 0.26 17.25 8.77
C PHE A 6 1.45 18.04 8.20
N ALA A 7 2.66 17.55 8.46
CA ALA A 7 3.89 18.07 7.88
C ALA A 7 4.58 16.99 7.06
N VAL A 8 5.47 17.37 6.12
CA VAL A 8 6.12 16.42 5.22
C VAL A 8 7.64 16.53 5.30
N ILE A 9 8.32 15.41 5.40
CA ILE A 9 9.78 15.31 5.29
C ILE A 9 10.10 14.67 3.94
N GLY A 10 10.65 15.47 3.03
CA GLY A 10 10.97 15.09 1.65
C GLY A 10 10.27 15.95 0.60
N ALA A 11 10.82 15.99 -0.60
CA ALA A 11 10.31 16.76 -1.73
C ALA A 11 10.57 16.04 -3.07
N GLY A 12 10.41 14.71 -3.06
CA GLY A 12 10.41 13.87 -4.26
C GLY A 12 9.01 13.81 -4.90
N TRP A 13 8.90 13.16 -6.06
CA TRP A 13 7.61 12.96 -6.75
C TRP A 13 6.55 12.32 -5.84
N ARG A 14 6.98 11.44 -4.92
CA ARG A 14 6.08 10.77 -4.00
C ARG A 14 5.59 11.71 -2.89
N ALA A 15 6.45 12.60 -2.38
CA ALA A 15 6.02 13.66 -1.46
C ALA A 15 4.97 14.58 -2.12
N GLU A 16 5.17 14.96 -3.39
CA GLU A 16 4.21 15.76 -4.14
C GLU A 16 2.84 15.06 -4.32
N PHE A 17 2.80 13.74 -4.30
CA PHE A 17 1.56 12.97 -4.37
C PHE A 17 0.66 13.25 -3.15
N PHE A 18 1.22 13.28 -1.94
CA PHE A 18 0.51 13.65 -0.72
C PHE A 18 0.01 15.09 -0.75
N LEU A 19 0.84 16.02 -1.26
CA LEU A 19 0.45 17.43 -1.37
C LEU A 19 -0.68 17.64 -2.37
N ARG A 20 -0.64 16.92 -3.51
CA ARG A 20 -1.71 16.98 -4.50
C ARG A 20 -3.04 16.49 -3.91
N ILE A 21 -3.02 15.38 -3.16
CA ILE A 21 -4.22 14.88 -2.48
C ILE A 21 -4.76 15.90 -1.48
N ALA A 22 -3.89 16.53 -0.69
CA ALA A 22 -4.31 17.58 0.25
C ALA A 22 -4.94 18.79 -0.47
N ALA A 23 -4.38 19.20 -1.60
CA ALA A 23 -4.92 20.28 -2.42
C ALA A 23 -6.27 19.92 -3.06
N MET A 24 -6.52 18.65 -3.38
CA MET A 24 -7.81 18.17 -3.91
C MET A 24 -8.88 17.96 -2.83
N LEU A 25 -8.47 17.86 -1.56
CA LEU A 25 -9.34 17.67 -0.40
C LEU A 25 -9.09 18.75 0.68
N PRO A 26 -9.22 20.05 0.34
CA PRO A 26 -8.81 21.15 1.21
C PRO A 26 -9.67 21.32 2.47
N ASP A 27 -10.87 20.73 2.48
CA ASP A 27 -11.75 20.73 3.66
C ASP A 27 -11.35 19.66 4.68
N LEU A 28 -10.57 18.68 4.25
CA LEU A 28 -10.15 17.54 5.06
C LEU A 28 -8.68 17.63 5.51
N PHE A 29 -7.80 18.08 4.63
CA PHE A 29 -6.35 18.10 4.85
C PHE A 29 -5.76 19.50 4.76
N GLU A 30 -4.73 19.72 5.57
CA GLU A 30 -3.89 20.91 5.52
C GLU A 30 -2.42 20.53 5.71
N VAL A 31 -1.53 21.12 4.92
CA VAL A 31 -0.09 20.91 5.04
C VAL A 31 0.53 22.09 5.77
N SER A 32 1.05 21.86 6.97
CA SER A 32 1.70 22.89 7.79
C SER A 32 3.02 23.34 7.16
N ARG A 33 3.90 22.41 6.82
CA ARG A 33 5.23 22.68 6.27
C ARG A 33 5.85 21.47 5.59
N VAL A 34 6.94 21.73 4.85
CA VAL A 34 7.75 20.68 4.21
C VAL A 34 9.24 20.88 4.54
N LEU A 35 9.92 19.79 4.96
CA LEU A 35 11.37 19.78 5.12
C LEU A 35 12.03 19.40 3.78
N VAL A 36 12.85 20.32 3.25
CA VAL A 36 13.57 20.16 1.98
C VAL A 36 15.04 20.56 2.19
N ARG A 37 15.96 19.62 2.23
CA ARG A 37 17.38 19.83 2.59
C ARG A 37 18.16 20.87 1.77
N ASN A 38 17.67 21.32 0.61
CA ASN A 38 18.34 22.25 -0.28
C ASN A 38 17.50 23.52 -0.42
N GLU A 39 18.07 24.70 -0.10
CA GLU A 39 17.37 25.98 -0.12
C GLU A 39 16.75 26.32 -1.48
N ALA A 40 17.52 26.18 -2.57
CA ALA A 40 17.01 26.47 -3.91
C ALA A 40 15.84 25.55 -4.30
N LYS A 41 15.81 24.32 -3.77
CA LYS A 41 14.70 23.38 -3.94
C LYS A 41 13.53 23.75 -3.02
N ALA A 42 13.81 24.20 -1.81
CA ALA A 42 12.79 24.68 -0.87
C ALA A 42 12.03 25.87 -1.43
N ASP A 43 12.75 26.87 -1.95
CA ASP A 43 12.15 28.06 -2.59
C ASP A 43 11.25 27.70 -3.78
N ARG A 44 11.74 26.79 -4.67
CA ARG A 44 10.92 26.30 -5.79
C ARG A 44 9.68 25.57 -5.33
N PHE A 45 9.81 24.77 -4.27
CA PHE A 45 8.72 23.97 -3.71
C PHE A 45 7.68 24.87 -3.07
N GLN A 46 8.11 25.87 -2.29
CA GLN A 46 7.23 26.89 -1.70
C GLN A 46 6.50 27.71 -2.76
N LYS A 47 7.20 28.14 -3.83
CA LYS A 47 6.59 28.85 -4.96
C LYS A 47 5.53 28.00 -5.69
N LYS A 48 5.80 26.69 -5.84
CA LYS A 48 4.90 25.76 -6.55
C LYS A 48 3.63 25.46 -5.75
N TRP A 49 3.77 25.22 -4.44
CA TRP A 49 2.71 24.68 -3.59
C TRP A 49 2.10 25.71 -2.63
N GLY A 50 2.74 26.88 -2.43
CA GLY A 50 2.32 27.85 -1.42
C GLY A 50 2.49 27.40 0.02
N ILE A 51 3.27 26.32 0.25
CA ILE A 51 3.46 25.69 1.57
C ILE A 51 4.80 26.14 2.13
N PRO A 52 4.89 26.56 3.42
CA PRO A 52 6.16 26.89 4.08
C PRO A 52 7.16 25.74 3.95
N SER A 53 8.36 26.05 3.46
CA SER A 53 9.44 25.07 3.30
C SER A 53 10.62 25.45 4.22
N VAL A 54 11.11 24.46 4.97
CA VAL A 54 12.25 24.61 5.88
C VAL A 54 13.41 23.70 5.45
N THR A 55 14.64 24.02 5.83
CA THR A 55 15.84 23.31 5.34
C THR A 55 16.55 22.47 6.40
N THR A 56 16.21 22.68 7.69
CA THR A 56 16.78 21.91 8.79
C THR A 56 15.69 21.23 9.61
N LEU A 57 16.08 20.15 10.28
CA LEU A 57 15.18 19.42 11.17
C LEU A 57 14.76 20.27 12.36
N ASP A 58 15.66 21.09 12.91
CA ASP A 58 15.36 21.99 14.03
C ASP A 58 14.24 22.98 13.65
N GLN A 59 14.33 23.61 12.47
CA GLN A 59 13.25 24.46 11.93
C GLN A 59 11.94 23.71 11.73
N PHE A 60 12.01 22.44 11.32
CA PHE A 60 10.83 21.59 11.16
C PHE A 60 10.15 21.31 12.51
N LEU A 61 10.92 21.12 13.58
CA LEU A 61 10.48 20.78 14.92
C LEU A 61 10.12 22.01 15.78
N GLU A 62 10.55 23.21 15.40
CA GLU A 62 10.36 24.44 16.17
C GLU A 62 8.89 24.73 16.47
N LYS A 63 8.02 24.47 15.48
CA LYS A 63 6.59 24.72 15.60
C LYS A 63 5.82 23.44 15.32
N ARG A 64 5.20 22.88 16.35
CA ARG A 64 4.43 21.62 16.29
C ARG A 64 2.92 21.91 16.09
N ASP A 65 2.60 22.48 14.94
CA ASP A 65 1.21 22.80 14.54
C ASP A 65 0.60 21.76 13.61
N TYR A 66 1.08 20.52 13.68
CA TYR A 66 0.60 19.37 12.91
C TYR A 66 0.37 18.14 13.81
N SER A 67 -0.55 17.27 13.41
CA SER A 67 -0.91 16.06 14.15
C SER A 67 0.08 14.93 13.92
N TYR A 68 0.70 14.85 12.73
CA TYR A 68 1.67 13.83 12.37
C TYR A 68 2.61 14.31 11.25
N ALA A 69 3.72 13.61 11.09
CA ALA A 69 4.67 13.81 9.99
C ALA A 69 4.57 12.69 8.95
N ILE A 70 4.53 13.07 7.67
CA ILE A 70 4.74 12.14 6.56
C ILE A 70 6.23 12.12 6.23
N ILE A 71 6.82 10.92 6.16
CA ILE A 71 8.22 10.72 5.78
C ILE A 71 8.26 10.12 4.38
N SER A 72 8.75 10.89 3.40
CA SER A 72 8.85 10.51 2.00
C SER A 72 10.25 10.84 1.46
N VAL A 73 11.23 10.06 1.89
CA VAL A 73 12.65 10.19 1.62
C VAL A 73 13.19 8.90 0.96
N PRO A 74 14.44 8.87 0.44
CA PRO A 74 15.07 7.63 0.00
C PRO A 74 15.11 6.56 1.09
N TRP A 75 15.08 5.28 0.69
CA TRP A 75 14.95 4.13 1.58
C TRP A 75 16.01 4.04 2.68
N ASP A 76 17.24 4.41 2.36
CA ASP A 76 18.39 4.46 3.29
C ASP A 76 18.25 5.54 4.37
N ALA A 77 17.54 6.61 4.09
CA ALA A 77 17.30 7.69 5.04
C ALA A 77 16.02 7.48 5.88
N ASN A 78 15.08 6.67 5.40
CA ASN A 78 13.75 6.49 5.99
C ASN A 78 13.80 6.06 7.46
N PRO A 79 14.59 5.02 7.87
CA PRO A 79 14.63 4.56 9.26
C PRO A 79 15.07 5.64 10.24
N ASN A 80 16.06 6.46 9.85
CA ASN A 80 16.58 7.52 10.72
C ASN A 80 15.53 8.60 11.04
N TYR A 81 14.75 9.02 10.02
CA TYR A 81 13.67 9.98 10.25
C TYR A 81 12.51 9.36 11.05
N ILE A 82 12.16 8.09 10.82
CA ILE A 82 11.15 7.40 11.60
C ILE A 82 11.55 7.34 13.08
N ALA A 83 12.79 6.92 13.36
CA ALA A 83 13.31 6.84 14.73
C ALA A 83 13.37 8.22 15.40
N GLU A 84 13.86 9.25 14.69
CA GLU A 84 13.97 10.61 15.23
C GLU A 84 12.60 11.20 15.56
N MET A 85 11.64 11.16 14.64
CA MET A 85 10.29 11.67 14.90
C MET A 85 9.63 10.92 16.06
N SER A 86 9.81 9.61 16.11
CA SER A 86 9.26 8.78 17.21
C SER A 86 9.84 9.13 18.57
N LYS A 87 11.17 9.38 18.65
CA LYS A 87 11.85 9.86 19.89
C LYS A 87 11.33 11.23 20.33
N GLN A 88 10.90 12.06 19.38
CA GLN A 88 10.26 13.35 19.66
C GLN A 88 8.77 13.24 20.00
N GLY A 89 8.21 12.02 20.07
CA GLY A 89 6.79 11.77 20.32
C GLY A 89 5.86 12.23 19.20
N ILE A 90 6.39 12.41 17.98
CA ILE A 90 5.60 12.81 16.80
C ILE A 90 5.09 11.55 16.12
N PRO A 91 3.77 11.41 15.91
CA PRO A 91 3.20 10.34 15.11
C PRO A 91 3.70 10.39 13.66
N VAL A 92 3.95 9.23 13.06
CA VAL A 92 4.60 9.10 11.74
C VAL A 92 3.76 8.28 10.77
N LEU A 93 3.59 8.78 9.55
CA LEU A 93 3.22 8.00 8.37
C LEU A 93 4.44 7.96 7.44
N ALA A 94 5.16 6.83 7.38
CA ALA A 94 6.35 6.70 6.55
C ALA A 94 6.07 5.97 5.25
N GLU A 95 6.78 6.34 4.17
CA GLU A 95 6.76 5.60 2.91
C GLU A 95 7.36 4.21 3.04
N THR A 96 6.92 3.32 2.17
CA THR A 96 7.36 1.93 2.06
C THR A 96 8.70 1.81 1.34
N PRO A 97 9.57 0.85 1.74
CA PRO A 97 9.54 0.09 2.98
C PRO A 97 10.08 0.89 4.16
N PRO A 98 9.81 0.52 5.42
CA PRO A 98 10.30 1.25 6.58
C PRO A 98 11.82 1.23 6.75
N ALA A 99 12.49 0.20 6.23
CA ALA A 99 13.94 0.08 6.17
C ALA A 99 14.35 -0.75 4.93
N PRO A 100 15.60 -0.62 4.42
CA PRO A 100 16.00 -1.28 3.17
C PRO A 100 16.20 -2.81 3.29
N ASP A 101 16.59 -3.29 4.45
CA ASP A 101 16.98 -4.68 4.72
C ASP A 101 16.58 -5.16 6.11
N ILE A 102 16.88 -6.44 6.43
CA ILE A 102 16.50 -7.07 7.69
C ILE A 102 17.20 -6.40 8.88
N ASP A 103 18.48 -6.09 8.75
CA ASP A 103 19.26 -5.46 9.83
C ASP A 103 18.70 -4.07 10.14
N GLY A 104 18.34 -3.31 9.11
CA GLY A 104 17.67 -2.02 9.26
C GLY A 104 16.28 -2.13 9.92
N LEU A 105 15.51 -3.18 9.60
CA LEU A 105 14.23 -3.45 10.25
C LEU A 105 14.40 -3.79 11.73
N LEU A 106 15.38 -4.65 12.08
CA LEU A 106 15.69 -5.04 13.46
C LEU A 106 16.16 -3.82 14.27
N LYS A 107 17.10 -3.07 13.73
CA LYS A 107 17.60 -1.84 14.38
C LYS A 107 16.47 -0.84 14.62
N LEU A 108 15.63 -0.59 13.62
CA LEU A 108 14.50 0.33 13.78
C LEU A 108 13.50 -0.18 14.83
N HIS A 109 13.23 -1.49 14.86
CA HIS A 109 12.39 -2.11 15.90
C HIS A 109 12.91 -1.85 17.31
N GLU A 110 14.23 -1.98 17.53
CA GLU A 110 14.88 -1.72 18.82
C GLU A 110 14.87 -0.24 19.20
N GLU A 111 15.04 0.66 18.23
CA GLU A 111 15.10 2.10 18.45
C GLU A 111 13.74 2.77 18.71
N LEU A 112 12.65 2.15 18.27
CA LEU A 112 11.31 2.72 18.40
C LEU A 112 10.82 2.65 19.86
N PRO A 113 10.38 3.76 20.47
CA PRO A 113 9.69 3.75 21.75
C PRO A 113 8.46 2.84 21.74
N SER A 114 8.14 2.20 22.85
CA SER A 114 7.00 1.27 22.94
C SER A 114 5.64 1.91 22.65
N ASN A 115 5.52 3.21 22.89
CA ASN A 115 4.33 4.02 22.63
C ASN A 115 4.39 4.80 21.32
N ALA A 116 5.38 4.55 20.46
CA ALA A 116 5.51 5.24 19.19
C ALA A 116 4.32 4.93 18.26
N LYS A 117 3.71 5.98 17.71
CA LYS A 117 2.66 5.88 16.69
C LYS A 117 3.30 5.93 15.31
N VAL A 118 3.69 4.76 14.80
CA VAL A 118 4.33 4.61 13.48
C VAL A 118 3.49 3.71 12.58
N GLU A 119 2.95 4.31 11.54
CA GLU A 119 2.22 3.62 10.47
C GLU A 119 2.97 3.77 9.15
N ILE A 120 2.84 2.79 8.27
CA ILE A 120 3.52 2.78 6.98
C ILE A 120 2.49 2.96 5.86
N ALA A 121 2.83 3.75 4.84
CA ALA A 121 1.92 4.15 3.78
C ALA A 121 1.74 3.06 2.70
N GLU A 122 1.31 1.86 3.14
CA GLU A 122 0.93 0.78 2.24
C GLU A 122 -0.44 1.07 1.62
N GLN A 123 -0.46 1.45 0.35
CA GLN A 123 -1.68 1.88 -0.33
C GLN A 123 -2.51 0.73 -0.92
N TYR A 124 -1.89 -0.40 -1.33
CA TYR A 124 -2.60 -1.42 -2.09
C TYR A 124 -3.79 -2.02 -1.34
N LEU A 125 -3.70 -2.12 -0.02
CA LEU A 125 -4.81 -2.61 0.81
C LEU A 125 -6.04 -1.69 0.77
N TYR A 126 -5.85 -0.43 0.41
CA TYR A 126 -6.87 0.62 0.41
C TYR A 126 -7.32 1.04 -0.99
N GLN A 127 -6.75 0.47 -2.04
CA GLN A 127 -7.33 0.63 -3.38
C GLN A 127 -8.76 0.05 -3.36
N PRO A 128 -9.77 0.74 -3.93
CA PRO A 128 -11.18 0.37 -3.77
C PRO A 128 -11.49 -1.10 -4.01
N MET A 129 -11.02 -1.65 -5.13
CA MET A 129 -11.29 -3.05 -5.47
C MET A 129 -10.56 -4.04 -4.55
N HIS A 130 -9.32 -3.74 -4.10
CA HIS A 130 -8.61 -4.59 -3.15
C HIS A 130 -9.26 -4.54 -1.76
N ALA A 131 -9.66 -3.35 -1.31
CA ALA A 131 -10.40 -3.19 -0.05
C ALA A 131 -11.71 -3.96 -0.06
N ALA A 132 -12.44 -3.94 -1.18
CA ALA A 132 -13.67 -4.72 -1.36
C ALA A 132 -13.41 -6.23 -1.31
N ARG A 133 -12.37 -6.74 -2.01
CA ARG A 133 -11.99 -8.16 -1.97
C ARG A 133 -11.59 -8.60 -0.56
N ILE A 134 -10.80 -7.80 0.15
CA ILE A 134 -10.40 -8.08 1.54
C ILE A 134 -11.63 -8.13 2.45
N ARG A 135 -12.55 -7.18 2.31
CA ARG A 135 -13.80 -7.18 3.08
C ARG A 135 -14.65 -8.44 2.79
N LEU A 136 -14.77 -8.82 1.52
CA LEU A 136 -15.53 -10.01 1.13
C LEU A 136 -14.86 -11.31 1.64
N ALA A 137 -13.52 -11.43 1.51
CA ALA A 137 -12.77 -12.57 2.04
C ALA A 137 -12.95 -12.73 3.56
N ARG A 138 -13.09 -11.61 4.28
CA ARG A 138 -13.26 -11.58 5.75
C ARG A 138 -14.71 -11.68 6.21
N SER A 139 -15.69 -11.60 5.30
CA SER A 139 -17.13 -11.68 5.66
C SER A 139 -17.58 -13.08 6.05
N GLY A 140 -16.77 -14.11 5.77
CA GLY A 140 -17.11 -15.51 5.97
C GLY A 140 -17.90 -16.14 4.81
N ILE A 141 -18.28 -15.39 3.79
CA ILE A 141 -19.04 -15.89 2.63
C ILE A 141 -18.27 -16.96 1.85
N LEU A 142 -16.94 -16.87 1.84
CA LEU A 142 -16.06 -17.85 1.20
C LEU A 142 -15.73 -19.05 2.10
N GLY A 143 -16.21 -19.05 3.37
CA GLY A 143 -15.77 -19.99 4.39
C GLY A 143 -14.35 -19.70 4.86
N GLU A 144 -13.60 -20.75 5.23
CA GLU A 144 -12.19 -20.62 5.65
C GLU A 144 -11.27 -20.47 4.45
N VAL A 145 -10.67 -19.30 4.31
CA VAL A 145 -9.73 -19.02 3.20
C VAL A 145 -8.42 -19.77 3.42
N SER A 146 -8.04 -20.61 2.47
CA SER A 146 -6.85 -21.47 2.52
C SER A 146 -5.86 -21.23 1.40
N HIS A 147 -6.25 -20.54 0.32
CA HIS A 147 -5.37 -20.27 -0.81
C HIS A 147 -5.64 -18.89 -1.42
N VAL A 148 -4.55 -18.19 -1.76
CA VAL A 148 -4.61 -16.94 -2.54
C VAL A 148 -3.54 -16.93 -3.63
N GLN A 149 -3.83 -16.26 -4.75
CA GLN A 149 -2.85 -15.91 -5.76
C GLN A 149 -2.94 -14.43 -6.03
N VAL A 150 -1.79 -13.75 -5.98
CA VAL A 150 -1.68 -12.30 -6.20
C VAL A 150 -0.69 -12.02 -7.31
N SER A 151 -1.19 -11.42 -8.39
CA SER A 151 -0.41 -10.90 -9.52
C SER A 151 -0.88 -9.46 -9.79
N ALA A 152 -0.63 -8.54 -8.83
CA ALA A 152 -1.15 -7.18 -8.89
C ALA A 152 -0.13 -6.12 -8.44
N ALA A 153 0.85 -6.50 -7.63
CA ALA A 153 1.82 -5.57 -7.07
C ALA A 153 3.16 -6.25 -6.81
N HIS A 154 4.26 -5.49 -6.92
CA HIS A 154 5.61 -6.02 -6.72
C HIS A 154 5.95 -6.24 -5.24
N GLY A 155 6.81 -7.22 -4.97
CA GLY A 155 7.50 -7.44 -3.69
C GLY A 155 6.56 -7.36 -2.48
N TYR A 156 6.92 -6.56 -1.48
CA TYR A 156 6.18 -6.40 -0.23
C TYR A 156 4.73 -5.92 -0.40
N HIS A 157 4.40 -5.17 -1.45
CA HIS A 157 3.02 -4.78 -1.76
C HIS A 157 2.14 -5.98 -2.14
N GLY A 158 2.65 -6.89 -2.98
CA GLY A 158 1.95 -8.13 -3.30
C GLY A 158 1.82 -9.05 -2.09
N ILE A 159 2.83 -9.06 -1.21
CA ILE A 159 2.82 -9.84 0.03
C ILE A 159 1.85 -9.25 1.06
N SER A 160 1.71 -7.94 1.15
CA SER A 160 0.70 -7.31 2.01
C SER A 160 -0.72 -7.74 1.62
N LEU A 161 -1.02 -7.77 0.32
CA LEU A 161 -2.29 -8.29 -0.21
C LEU A 161 -2.48 -9.78 0.10
N ILE A 162 -1.44 -10.61 -0.10
CA ILE A 162 -1.46 -12.03 0.24
C ILE A 162 -1.83 -12.23 1.71
N ARG A 163 -1.13 -11.56 2.62
CA ARG A 163 -1.35 -11.76 4.06
C ARG A 163 -2.74 -11.29 4.50
N GLU A 164 -3.21 -10.16 4.01
CA GLU A 164 -4.52 -9.64 4.36
C GLU A 164 -5.67 -10.47 3.78
N LEU A 165 -5.55 -11.00 2.55
CA LEU A 165 -6.55 -11.86 1.92
C LEU A 165 -6.57 -13.27 2.54
N LEU A 166 -5.39 -13.84 2.84
CA LEU A 166 -5.25 -15.17 3.42
C LEU A 166 -5.54 -15.19 4.94
N GLY A 167 -5.53 -14.02 5.58
CA GLY A 167 -5.72 -13.89 7.02
C GLY A 167 -4.58 -14.54 7.82
N VAL A 168 -3.31 -14.32 7.40
CA VAL A 168 -2.13 -14.76 8.11
C VAL A 168 -1.41 -13.58 8.77
N GLY A 169 -0.84 -13.81 9.93
CA GLY A 169 -0.14 -12.84 10.75
C GLY A 169 1.38 -12.93 10.61
N TYR A 170 2.02 -13.41 11.67
CA TYR A 170 3.48 -13.49 11.79
C TYR A 170 3.98 -14.93 11.78
N GLU A 171 3.19 -15.86 11.29
CA GLU A 171 3.50 -17.28 11.19
C GLU A 171 4.73 -17.50 10.30
N LYS A 172 5.49 -18.55 10.61
CA LYS A 172 6.58 -19.01 9.75
C LYS A 172 6.05 -19.42 8.38
N ALA A 173 6.78 -19.07 7.34
CA ALA A 173 6.52 -19.49 5.98
C ALA A 173 7.64 -20.35 5.42
N LYS A 174 7.28 -21.33 4.57
CA LYS A 174 8.19 -21.94 3.61
C LYS A 174 8.00 -21.22 2.28
N ILE A 175 9.08 -20.79 1.66
CA ILE A 175 9.04 -19.97 0.46
C ILE A 175 9.90 -20.62 -0.61
N THR A 176 9.31 -20.93 -1.77
CA THR A 176 10.03 -21.37 -2.96
C THR A 176 9.79 -20.39 -4.09
N GLY A 177 10.84 -19.73 -4.57
CA GLY A 177 10.76 -18.69 -5.57
C GLY A 177 11.59 -18.99 -6.82
N HIS A 178 11.11 -18.46 -7.96
CA HIS A 178 11.75 -18.56 -9.26
C HIS A 178 11.70 -17.21 -9.98
N GLN A 179 12.72 -16.92 -10.78
CA GLN A 179 12.72 -15.82 -11.71
C GLN A 179 12.65 -16.35 -13.13
N LEU A 180 11.71 -15.86 -13.90
CA LEU A 180 11.50 -16.20 -15.30
C LEU A 180 11.77 -14.97 -16.17
N THR A 181 12.40 -15.17 -17.32
CA THR A 181 12.70 -14.09 -18.26
C THR A 181 12.16 -14.46 -19.62
N SER A 182 11.41 -13.55 -20.22
CA SER A 182 10.81 -13.77 -21.55
C SER A 182 10.76 -12.47 -22.36
N PRO A 183 10.84 -12.52 -23.71
CA PRO A 183 10.66 -11.32 -24.52
C PRO A 183 9.21 -10.85 -24.50
N ILE A 184 9.03 -9.53 -24.52
CA ILE A 184 7.74 -8.85 -24.65
C ILE A 184 7.91 -7.60 -25.51
N VAL A 185 6.88 -7.22 -26.25
CA VAL A 185 6.85 -5.92 -26.91
C VAL A 185 6.77 -4.84 -25.86
N LYS A 186 7.65 -3.83 -25.95
CA LYS A 186 7.74 -2.70 -25.02
C LYS A 186 6.40 -1.96 -24.97
N GLY A 187 5.85 -1.83 -23.77
CA GLY A 187 4.65 -1.03 -23.49
C GLY A 187 5.02 0.39 -23.06
N PRO A 188 4.03 1.18 -22.64
CA PRO A 188 4.26 2.46 -21.99
C PRO A 188 5.11 2.33 -20.73
N ASP A 189 5.67 3.45 -20.32
CA ASP A 189 6.35 3.63 -19.03
C ASP A 189 6.04 5.02 -18.46
N ARG A 190 6.72 5.43 -17.39
CA ARG A 190 6.52 6.77 -16.79
C ARG A 190 6.92 7.93 -17.69
N GLN A 191 7.66 7.67 -18.76
CA GLN A 191 8.08 8.69 -19.73
C GLN A 191 7.08 8.86 -20.87
N GLY A 192 6.17 7.89 -21.03
CA GLY A 192 5.11 7.95 -22.04
C GLY A 192 4.99 6.68 -22.88
N LEU A 193 4.53 6.87 -24.13
CA LEU A 193 4.35 5.79 -25.10
C LEU A 193 5.67 5.42 -25.77
N PRO A 194 5.86 4.16 -26.19
CA PRO A 194 7.01 3.77 -27.00
C PRO A 194 6.93 4.45 -28.39
N GLU A 195 8.09 4.90 -28.89
CA GLU A 195 8.19 5.55 -30.21
C GLU A 195 8.26 4.56 -31.38
N SER A 196 8.60 3.29 -31.11
CA SER A 196 8.70 2.21 -32.10
C SER A 196 8.43 0.86 -31.46
N GLU A 197 8.16 -0.16 -32.30
CA GLU A 197 8.08 -1.55 -31.84
C GLU A 197 9.46 -2.07 -31.48
N GLU A 198 9.62 -2.42 -30.20
CA GLU A 198 10.85 -2.96 -29.64
C GLU A 198 10.52 -4.15 -28.75
N LYS A 199 11.33 -5.22 -28.78
CA LYS A 199 11.25 -6.32 -27.83
C LYS A 199 12.22 -6.08 -26.68
N VAL A 200 11.68 -6.06 -25.45
CA VAL A 200 12.45 -5.96 -24.21
C VAL A 200 12.31 -7.24 -23.39
N GLN A 201 13.18 -7.43 -22.42
CA GLN A 201 13.08 -8.56 -21.49
C GLN A 201 12.10 -8.23 -20.37
N SER A 202 11.06 -9.06 -20.25
CA SER A 202 10.20 -9.10 -19.08
C SER A 202 10.79 -10.03 -18.05
N VAL A 203 10.99 -9.53 -16.84
CA VAL A 203 11.45 -10.32 -15.69
C VAL A 203 10.26 -10.55 -14.77
N GLN A 204 9.90 -11.81 -14.57
CA GLN A 204 8.79 -12.23 -13.73
C GLN A 204 9.32 -12.95 -12.50
N GLU A 205 8.91 -12.51 -11.32
CA GLU A 205 9.12 -13.20 -10.06
C GLU A 205 7.88 -14.05 -9.75
N LEU A 206 8.07 -15.34 -9.54
CA LEU A 206 7.03 -16.30 -9.15
C LEU A 206 7.46 -16.97 -7.85
N ALA A 207 6.60 -16.97 -6.83
CA ALA A 207 6.91 -17.64 -5.57
C ALA A 207 5.69 -18.30 -4.95
N ILE A 208 5.92 -19.43 -4.29
CA ILE A 208 4.93 -20.13 -3.48
C ILE A 208 5.29 -19.92 -2.02
N PHE A 209 4.31 -19.48 -1.23
CA PHE A 209 4.37 -19.35 0.22
C PHE A 209 3.49 -20.41 0.86
N GLN A 210 3.99 -21.09 1.86
CA GLN A 210 3.24 -22.05 2.67
C GLN A 210 3.29 -21.63 4.14
N PHE A 211 2.11 -21.25 4.68
CA PHE A 211 1.89 -20.89 6.07
C PHE A 211 1.09 -22.01 6.77
N GLY A 212 1.79 -23.04 7.22
CA GLY A 212 1.12 -24.26 7.73
C GLY A 212 0.26 -24.91 6.66
N VAL A 213 -1.07 -24.88 6.83
CA VAL A 213 -2.05 -25.44 5.88
C VAL A 213 -2.50 -24.43 4.82
N LYS A 214 -2.22 -23.14 5.02
CA LYS A 214 -2.56 -22.08 4.08
C LYS A 214 -1.44 -21.86 3.07
N THR A 215 -1.80 -21.55 1.82
CA THR A 215 -0.83 -21.36 0.73
C THR A 215 -1.10 -20.08 -0.04
N ALA A 216 -0.04 -19.49 -0.59
CA ALA A 216 -0.17 -18.37 -1.50
C ALA A 216 0.76 -18.49 -2.69
N VAL A 217 0.36 -17.89 -3.81
CA VAL A 217 1.20 -17.68 -5.00
C VAL A 217 1.37 -16.19 -5.23
N PHE A 218 2.62 -15.76 -5.23
CA PHE A 218 3.03 -14.44 -5.69
C PHE A 218 3.48 -14.56 -7.15
N ASP A 219 3.00 -13.67 -8.01
CA ASP A 219 3.35 -13.64 -9.43
C ASP A 219 3.37 -12.18 -9.90
N PHE A 220 4.53 -11.64 -10.24
CA PHE A 220 4.62 -10.27 -10.70
C PHE A 220 5.73 -10.08 -11.74
N SER A 221 5.39 -9.38 -12.83
CA SER A 221 6.33 -9.00 -13.86
C SER A 221 6.71 -7.52 -13.76
N ASN A 222 8.00 -7.20 -13.91
CA ASN A 222 8.53 -5.85 -13.83
C ASN A 222 7.91 -4.84 -14.81
N VAL A 223 7.24 -5.31 -15.87
CA VAL A 223 6.55 -4.48 -16.87
C VAL A 223 5.05 -4.35 -16.62
N GLN A 224 4.50 -5.07 -15.62
CA GLN A 224 3.05 -5.26 -15.46
C GLN A 224 2.29 -3.96 -15.20
N TYR A 225 2.84 -3.01 -14.46
CA TYR A 225 2.15 -1.77 -14.10
C TYR A 225 1.72 -0.91 -15.30
N PHE A 226 2.44 -1.00 -16.39
CA PHE A 226 2.21 -0.14 -17.56
C PHE A 226 1.87 -0.94 -18.83
N SER A 227 2.05 -2.25 -18.82
CA SER A 227 1.86 -3.09 -19.99
C SER A 227 0.39 -3.17 -20.40
N TRP A 228 0.10 -2.96 -21.67
CA TRP A 228 -1.25 -3.17 -22.21
C TRP A 228 -1.65 -4.65 -22.34
N ILE A 229 -0.68 -5.57 -22.25
CA ILE A 229 -0.87 -7.00 -22.50
C ILE A 229 -0.50 -7.86 -21.26
N ARG A 230 -0.36 -7.23 -20.10
CA ARG A 230 -0.23 -7.88 -18.79
C ARG A 230 -1.21 -7.21 -17.83
N GLY A 231 -2.17 -7.95 -17.34
CA GLY A 231 -3.17 -7.47 -16.41
C GLY A 231 -2.98 -8.07 -15.01
N ASP A 232 -3.63 -7.46 -14.05
CA ASP A 232 -3.68 -7.94 -12.69
C ASP A 232 -4.54 -9.20 -12.57
N ARG A 233 -4.16 -10.10 -11.67
CA ARG A 233 -4.91 -11.30 -11.33
C ARG A 233 -4.91 -11.49 -9.83
N ILE A 234 -6.10 -11.67 -9.29
CA ILE A 234 -6.32 -12.00 -7.88
C ILE A 234 -7.23 -13.22 -7.82
N LEU A 235 -6.77 -14.25 -7.10
CA LEU A 235 -7.57 -15.42 -6.77
C LEU A 235 -7.59 -15.58 -5.25
N VAL A 236 -8.78 -15.76 -4.66
CA VAL A 236 -8.96 -16.07 -3.24
C VAL A 236 -9.87 -17.29 -3.14
N ARG A 237 -9.43 -18.36 -2.46
CA ARG A 237 -10.19 -19.61 -2.29
C ARG A 237 -10.41 -19.94 -0.84
N GLY A 238 -11.66 -20.15 -0.50
CA GLY A 238 -12.08 -20.77 0.74
C GLY A 238 -12.82 -22.09 0.49
N ASP A 239 -13.22 -22.74 1.56
CA ASP A 239 -13.92 -24.03 1.49
C ASP A 239 -15.40 -23.89 1.04
N ARG A 240 -15.94 -22.67 0.95
CA ARG A 240 -17.31 -22.38 0.52
C ARG A 240 -17.41 -21.49 -0.70
N GLY A 241 -16.31 -21.00 -1.25
CA GLY A 241 -16.33 -20.14 -2.43
C GLY A 241 -14.95 -19.61 -2.83
N GLU A 242 -14.94 -18.89 -3.95
CA GLU A 242 -13.73 -18.24 -4.45
C GLU A 242 -14.04 -16.86 -5.04
N ILE A 243 -13.04 -16.01 -5.08
CA ILE A 243 -13.02 -14.76 -5.86
C ILE A 243 -11.98 -14.92 -6.96
N VAL A 244 -12.37 -14.63 -8.20
CA VAL A 244 -11.48 -14.53 -9.35
C VAL A 244 -11.60 -13.11 -9.92
N ASN A 245 -10.60 -12.27 -9.68
CA ASN A 245 -10.61 -10.85 -10.03
C ASN A 245 -11.77 -10.09 -9.36
N ASP A 246 -12.83 -9.85 -10.10
CA ASP A 246 -14.04 -9.13 -9.66
C ASP A 246 -15.29 -10.03 -9.59
N GLU A 247 -15.13 -11.33 -9.85
CA GLU A 247 -16.22 -12.30 -9.73
C GLU A 247 -16.06 -13.16 -8.47
N ALA A 248 -17.11 -13.28 -7.70
CA ALA A 248 -17.18 -14.19 -6.56
C ALA A 248 -18.24 -15.27 -6.78
N THR A 249 -17.83 -16.54 -6.61
CA THR A 249 -18.72 -17.69 -6.63
C THR A 249 -18.67 -18.35 -5.24
N TYR A 250 -19.84 -18.55 -4.63
CA TYR A 250 -19.93 -19.10 -3.29
C TYR A 250 -21.18 -19.97 -3.10
N LEU A 251 -21.16 -20.82 -2.09
CA LEU A 251 -22.29 -21.67 -1.73
C LEU A 251 -23.20 -20.96 -0.72
N LYS A 252 -24.44 -20.60 -1.13
CA LYS A 252 -25.50 -20.14 -0.24
C LYS A 252 -25.86 -21.24 0.78
N ASP A 253 -26.00 -22.43 0.27
CA ASP A 253 -26.08 -23.68 1.02
C ASP A 253 -25.31 -24.76 0.24
N PHE A 254 -25.24 -26.01 0.75
CA PHE A 254 -24.43 -27.06 0.14
C PHE A 254 -24.87 -27.51 -1.28
N ARG A 255 -25.98 -26.99 -1.82
CA ARG A 255 -26.53 -27.33 -3.15
C ARG A 255 -26.73 -26.12 -4.05
N THR A 256 -26.64 -24.91 -3.52
CA THR A 256 -27.02 -23.70 -4.24
C THR A 256 -25.80 -22.78 -4.43
N PRO A 257 -25.09 -22.86 -5.57
CA PRO A 257 -24.04 -21.91 -5.90
C PRO A 257 -24.64 -20.56 -6.33
N ILE A 258 -23.99 -19.48 -5.92
CA ILE A 258 -24.26 -18.10 -6.33
C ILE A 258 -22.99 -17.54 -6.97
N THR A 259 -23.15 -16.89 -8.12
CA THR A 259 -22.08 -16.11 -8.75
C THR A 259 -22.51 -14.65 -8.85
N SER A 260 -21.68 -13.75 -8.37
CA SER A 260 -21.93 -12.31 -8.36
C SER A 260 -20.65 -11.51 -8.61
N LEU A 261 -20.80 -10.29 -9.13
CA LEU A 261 -19.71 -9.41 -9.45
C LEU A 261 -19.51 -8.34 -8.39
N LEU A 262 -18.25 -8.03 -8.11
CA LEU A 262 -17.81 -6.82 -7.43
C LEU A 262 -17.90 -5.67 -8.44
N ARG A 263 -18.96 -4.90 -8.41
CA ARG A 263 -19.24 -3.84 -9.41
C ARG A 263 -18.76 -2.49 -8.93
N ARG A 264 -17.98 -1.81 -9.78
CA ARG A 264 -17.68 -0.40 -9.57
C ARG A 264 -18.94 0.45 -9.79
N ILE A 265 -19.19 1.34 -8.87
CA ILE A 265 -20.26 2.35 -8.97
C ILE A 265 -19.56 3.70 -9.14
N ASP A 266 -19.65 4.23 -10.34
CA ASP A 266 -19.00 5.49 -10.74
C ASP A 266 -20.04 6.47 -11.26
N THR A 267 -19.78 7.77 -11.11
CA THR A 267 -20.53 8.84 -11.75
C THR A 267 -19.70 9.51 -12.83
N GLY A 268 -20.36 10.15 -13.81
CA GLY A 268 -19.67 10.84 -14.89
C GLY A 268 -19.21 9.93 -16.05
N HIS A 269 -19.57 8.65 -16.04
CA HIS A 269 -19.43 7.80 -17.21
C HIS A 269 -20.22 8.39 -18.38
N GLY A 270 -19.57 8.57 -19.51
CA GLY A 270 -20.19 9.19 -20.70
C GLY A 270 -20.31 10.73 -20.61
N GLY A 271 -19.75 11.34 -19.58
CA GLY A 271 -19.70 12.79 -19.39
C GLY A 271 -20.90 13.37 -18.63
N ASN A 272 -20.61 14.30 -17.76
CA ASN A 272 -21.54 15.22 -17.12
C ASN A 272 -20.79 16.50 -16.73
N LEU A 273 -21.46 17.53 -16.24
CA LEU A 273 -20.82 18.79 -15.86
C LEU A 273 -19.91 18.64 -14.64
N GLU A 274 -20.16 17.63 -13.77
CA GLU A 274 -19.41 17.38 -12.57
C GLU A 274 -18.14 16.51 -12.79
N GLY A 275 -18.03 15.83 -13.93
CA GLY A 275 -16.93 14.93 -14.25
C GLY A 275 -17.02 13.57 -13.56
N TYR A 276 -15.97 12.77 -13.72
CA TYR A 276 -15.88 11.43 -13.15
C TYR A 276 -15.69 11.45 -11.63
N ALA A 277 -16.36 10.57 -10.93
CA ALA A 277 -16.09 10.25 -9.52
C ALA A 277 -16.41 8.78 -9.21
N HIS A 278 -15.49 8.11 -8.53
CA HIS A 278 -15.72 6.78 -7.98
C HIS A 278 -16.54 6.89 -6.69
N ARG A 279 -17.67 6.17 -6.59
CA ARG A 279 -18.53 6.14 -5.38
C ARG A 279 -18.21 4.97 -4.47
N GLY A 280 -17.97 3.80 -5.05
CA GLY A 280 -17.74 2.60 -4.27
C GLY A 280 -17.79 1.31 -5.07
N ILE A 281 -17.74 0.20 -4.35
CA ILE A 281 -17.88 -1.15 -4.90
C ILE A 281 -19.12 -1.82 -4.31
N GLN A 282 -20.00 -2.26 -5.19
CA GLN A 282 -21.18 -3.02 -4.84
C GLN A 282 -20.93 -4.52 -5.02
N PHE A 283 -21.44 -5.32 -4.08
CA PHE A 283 -21.56 -6.76 -4.23
C PHE A 283 -23.01 -7.15 -3.92
N GLU A 284 -23.67 -7.80 -4.88
CA GLU A 284 -25.11 -8.07 -4.83
C GLU A 284 -25.92 -6.79 -4.56
N SER A 285 -26.65 -6.72 -3.43
CA SER A 285 -27.46 -5.58 -3.03
C SER A 285 -26.77 -4.60 -2.09
N GLU A 286 -25.49 -4.85 -1.73
CA GLU A 286 -24.80 -4.08 -0.69
C GLU A 286 -23.59 -3.31 -1.24
N MET A 287 -23.39 -2.09 -0.76
CA MET A 287 -22.14 -1.35 -0.94
C MET A 287 -21.12 -1.90 0.06
N ILE A 288 -20.17 -2.71 -0.43
CA ILE A 288 -19.13 -3.30 0.41
C ILE A 288 -17.88 -2.43 0.53
N TYR A 289 -17.77 -1.40 -0.28
CA TYR A 289 -16.79 -0.34 -0.18
C TYR A 289 -17.43 0.99 -0.57
N GLU A 290 -17.23 2.04 0.22
CA GLU A 290 -17.69 3.39 -0.07
C GLU A 290 -16.49 4.34 -0.11
N ASN A 291 -16.42 5.17 -1.16
CA ASN A 291 -15.39 6.18 -1.31
C ASN A 291 -15.73 7.43 -0.47
N ARG A 292 -15.01 7.65 0.60
CA ARG A 292 -15.14 8.84 1.46
C ARG A 292 -14.72 10.14 0.77
N PHE A 293 -13.91 10.06 -0.27
CA PHE A 293 -13.22 11.16 -0.92
C PHE A 293 -13.82 11.51 -2.28
N GLU A 294 -15.11 11.26 -2.47
CA GLU A 294 -15.79 11.45 -3.75
C GLU A 294 -15.62 12.89 -4.29
N SER A 295 -15.66 13.90 -3.41
CA SER A 295 -15.50 15.31 -3.78
C SER A 295 -14.12 15.63 -4.39
N GLY A 296 -13.08 14.87 -4.06
CA GLY A 296 -11.73 15.04 -4.58
C GLY A 296 -11.52 14.48 -5.97
N ARG A 297 -12.47 13.68 -6.50
CA ARG A 297 -12.41 13.03 -7.84
C ARG A 297 -11.09 12.31 -8.08
N LEU A 298 -10.65 11.61 -7.07
CA LEU A 298 -9.36 10.94 -7.00
C LEU A 298 -9.35 9.65 -7.82
N SER A 299 -8.19 9.29 -8.37
CA SER A 299 -7.91 7.95 -8.89
C SER A 299 -7.84 6.92 -7.75
N ASP A 300 -7.88 5.63 -8.08
CA ASP A 300 -7.83 4.53 -7.08
C ASP A 300 -6.59 4.61 -6.19
N ASP A 301 -5.42 4.93 -6.76
CA ASP A 301 -4.19 5.14 -5.99
C ASP A 301 -4.28 6.35 -5.06
N GLU A 302 -4.86 7.44 -5.53
CA GLU A 302 -5.06 8.65 -4.71
C GLU A 302 -6.06 8.41 -3.58
N ILE A 303 -7.15 7.68 -3.84
CA ILE A 303 -8.12 7.24 -2.82
C ILE A 303 -7.42 6.41 -1.75
N ALA A 304 -6.57 5.48 -2.16
CA ALA A 304 -5.84 4.60 -1.26
C ALA A 304 -4.86 5.36 -0.36
N VAL A 305 -4.10 6.30 -0.94
CA VAL A 305 -3.18 7.16 -0.18
C VAL A 305 -3.95 8.13 0.72
N ALA A 306 -5.03 8.76 0.23
CA ALA A 306 -5.92 9.60 1.04
C ALA A 306 -6.50 8.84 2.24
N THR A 307 -6.80 7.54 2.05
CA THR A 307 -7.25 6.65 3.13
C THR A 307 -6.17 6.48 4.20
N SER A 308 -4.91 6.24 3.81
CA SER A 308 -3.79 6.13 4.75
C SER A 308 -3.55 7.44 5.49
N MET A 309 -3.59 8.58 4.79
CA MET A 309 -3.48 9.92 5.39
C MET A 309 -4.59 10.19 6.40
N TYR A 310 -5.83 9.87 6.05
CA TYR A 310 -6.99 10.05 6.91
C TYR A 310 -6.93 9.18 8.16
N LYS A 311 -6.63 7.87 7.98
CA LYS A 311 -6.46 6.93 9.10
C LYS A 311 -5.33 7.35 10.02
N MET A 312 -4.21 7.83 9.47
CA MET A 312 -3.10 8.36 10.27
C MET A 312 -3.51 9.58 11.08
N GLY A 313 -4.26 10.51 10.49
CA GLY A 313 -4.80 11.66 11.22
C GLY A 313 -5.69 11.25 12.39
N LEU A 314 -6.59 10.29 12.19
CA LEU A 314 -7.42 9.74 13.27
C LEU A 314 -6.59 9.06 14.35
N TYR A 315 -5.63 8.22 13.96
CA TYR A 315 -4.75 7.51 14.89
C TYR A 315 -3.86 8.48 15.70
N ALA A 316 -3.31 9.50 15.05
CA ALA A 316 -2.50 10.51 15.72
C ALA A 316 -3.28 11.28 16.80
N LEU A 317 -4.58 11.51 16.57
CA LEU A 317 -5.50 12.23 17.47
C LEU A 317 -6.23 11.30 18.48
N ASP A 318 -5.90 10.03 18.55
CA ASP A 318 -6.59 9.02 19.39
C ASP A 318 -8.09 8.85 19.05
N LEU A 319 -8.47 9.13 17.80
CA LEU A 319 -9.83 9.00 17.27
C LEU A 319 -10.03 7.76 16.39
N GLY A 320 -8.99 6.96 16.22
CA GLY A 320 -9.01 5.73 15.44
C GLY A 320 -7.88 4.77 15.81
N PRO A 321 -8.01 3.49 15.45
CA PRO A 321 -6.98 2.48 15.73
C PRO A 321 -5.78 2.59 14.78
N SER A 322 -4.66 1.96 15.16
CA SER A 322 -3.58 1.57 14.24
C SER A 322 -4.15 0.79 13.06
N PHE A 323 -3.59 0.97 11.87
CA PHE A 323 -4.15 0.40 10.65
C PHE A 323 -3.13 -0.40 9.82
N TYR A 324 -1.89 0.07 9.70
CA TYR A 324 -0.79 -0.66 9.06
C TYR A 324 0.53 -0.33 9.76
N SER A 325 0.68 -0.90 10.96
CA SER A 325 1.80 -0.60 11.87
C SER A 325 3.17 -0.96 11.27
N PHE A 326 4.22 -0.39 11.87
CA PHE A 326 5.59 -0.79 11.58
C PHE A 326 5.78 -2.32 11.59
N ALA A 327 5.18 -3.03 12.57
CA ALA A 327 5.29 -4.48 12.69
C ALA A 327 4.71 -5.21 11.47
N LYS A 328 3.53 -4.78 10.98
CA LYS A 328 2.92 -5.34 9.77
C LYS A 328 3.79 -5.10 8.54
N ALA A 329 4.25 -3.87 8.33
CA ALA A 329 5.10 -3.51 7.21
C ALA A 329 6.47 -4.20 7.24
N ALA A 330 7.08 -4.32 8.43
CA ALA A 330 8.32 -5.05 8.62
C ALA A 330 8.16 -6.53 8.24
N GLN A 331 7.03 -7.15 8.61
CA GLN A 331 6.75 -8.55 8.26
C GLN A 331 6.58 -8.72 6.74
N ASP A 332 5.84 -7.83 6.07
CA ASP A 332 5.66 -7.91 4.62
C ASP A 332 6.97 -7.71 3.88
N HIS A 333 7.79 -6.76 4.33
CA HIS A 333 9.10 -6.55 3.73
C HIS A 333 10.07 -7.70 4.02
N TYR A 334 10.08 -8.25 5.24
CA TYR A 334 10.86 -9.44 5.59
C TYR A 334 10.53 -10.62 4.68
N LEU A 335 9.24 -10.94 4.51
CA LEU A 335 8.80 -12.01 3.61
C LEU A 335 9.22 -11.75 2.15
N SER A 336 9.18 -10.49 1.70
CA SER A 336 9.67 -10.10 0.38
C SER A 336 11.19 -10.32 0.23
N LEU A 337 11.97 -10.01 1.24
CA LEU A 337 13.42 -10.25 1.26
C LEU A 337 13.73 -11.75 1.26
N MET A 338 12.96 -12.56 2.01
CA MET A 338 13.10 -14.03 2.00
C MET A 338 12.70 -14.65 0.67
N MET A 339 11.67 -14.13 0.01
CA MET A 339 11.31 -14.52 -1.36
C MET A 339 12.47 -14.25 -2.33
N LYS A 340 13.03 -13.04 -2.29
CA LYS A 340 14.20 -12.70 -3.14
C LYS A 340 15.42 -13.57 -2.84
N ARG A 341 15.62 -13.94 -1.59
CA ARG A 341 16.66 -14.87 -1.18
C ARG A 341 16.43 -16.25 -1.79
N SER A 342 15.20 -16.81 -1.69
CA SER A 342 14.84 -18.09 -2.31
C SER A 342 15.07 -18.08 -3.82
N ILE A 343 14.64 -17.00 -4.52
CA ILE A 343 14.88 -16.82 -5.95
C ILE A 343 16.38 -16.83 -6.28
N LYS A 344 17.18 -16.08 -5.52
CA LYS A 344 18.62 -15.94 -5.75
C LYS A 344 19.39 -17.23 -5.50
N GLU A 345 19.04 -17.97 -4.44
CA GLU A 345 19.71 -19.19 -4.02
C GLU A 345 19.19 -20.43 -4.77
N GLY A 346 18.02 -20.33 -5.42
CA GLY A 346 17.34 -21.46 -6.10
C GLY A 346 16.90 -22.57 -5.15
N GLN A 347 16.63 -22.21 -3.88
CA GLN A 347 16.30 -23.17 -2.81
C GLN A 347 15.10 -22.68 -1.99
N GLU A 348 14.42 -23.63 -1.32
CA GLU A 348 13.40 -23.31 -0.33
C GLU A 348 14.04 -22.57 0.86
N VAL A 349 13.39 -21.49 1.28
CA VAL A 349 13.74 -20.70 2.48
C VAL A 349 12.63 -20.87 3.51
N VAL A 350 13.00 -21.18 4.75
CA VAL A 350 12.08 -21.19 5.90
C VAL A 350 12.30 -19.92 6.70
N THR A 351 11.22 -19.17 6.95
CA THR A 351 11.30 -17.92 7.71
C THR A 351 11.33 -18.16 9.21
N GLU A 352 11.81 -17.17 9.95
CA GLU A 352 11.79 -17.16 11.41
C GLU A 352 10.67 -16.24 11.94
N ILE A 353 10.30 -16.43 13.21
CA ILE A 353 9.45 -15.48 13.93
C ILE A 353 10.33 -14.29 14.32
N MET A 354 9.94 -13.11 13.85
CA MET A 354 10.73 -11.88 14.05
C MET A 354 10.28 -11.13 15.31
N PRO A 355 11.16 -10.32 15.96
CA PRO A 355 10.86 -9.65 17.23
C PRO A 355 9.63 -8.73 17.17
N TRP A 356 9.34 -8.11 16.03
CA TRP A 356 8.17 -7.25 15.88
C TRP A 356 6.82 -7.99 15.92
N SER A 357 6.80 -9.32 15.88
CA SER A 357 5.57 -10.11 16.02
C SER A 357 4.90 -10.00 17.39
N SER A 358 5.63 -9.57 18.40
CA SER A 358 5.15 -9.41 19.79
C SER A 358 4.80 -7.96 20.15
N ARG A 359 4.82 -7.04 19.19
CA ARG A 359 4.61 -5.60 19.43
C ARG A 359 3.21 -5.09 19.11
#